data_4b974d6a95c4aa6d35e45b3dc0f5be12
#
_entry.id   4b974d6a95c4aa6d35e45b3dc0f5be12
#
_cell.length_a   1.000
_cell.length_b   1.000
_cell.length_c   1.000
_cell.angle_alpha   90.00
_cell.angle_beta   90.00
_cell.angle_gamma   90.00
#
_symmetry.space_group_name_H-M   'P 1'
#
loop_
_entity.id
_entity.type
_entity.pdbx_description
1 polymer ?
#
loop_
_entity_poly.entity_id
_entity_poly.type
_entity_poly.pdbx_seq_one_letter_code
_entity_poly.pdbx_strand_id
1 'polypeptide(L)'
;MTEGIRRAAQVIEAAQPDKIITIGGNCIVSQAPFDYLHGRYSNVGIIWIDAHPDVSTPADGYPNAHAMVLGSLMGHGDKELSTLMKHPKFRADEILYVGLQGLHDYQERFLNESGVTYKVQTEDFISDEEIQSFLRRFDHILVHLDIDVLDPWLFHSTYFANPSLTGDGSSGGQMTMEQLSHMLHTITSQSDVVGLTIAEYLPFDEEKLHNVFSDLPLFRE
;
A
#
# COMPACT_ATOMS: atom_id res chain seq x y z
N MET A 1 2.49 -16.92 -8.89
CA MET A 1 2.65 -15.66 -8.15
C MET A 1 4.13 -15.27 -8.04
N THR A 2 4.98 -16.02 -7.39
CA THR A 2 6.43 -15.74 -7.27
C THR A 2 7.13 -15.51 -8.62
N GLU A 3 6.71 -16.19 -9.68
CA GLU A 3 7.21 -15.96 -11.04
C GLU A 3 6.89 -14.55 -11.56
N GLY A 4 5.69 -14.04 -11.28
CA GLY A 4 5.29 -12.67 -11.64
C GLY A 4 6.20 -11.62 -10.98
N ILE A 5 6.48 -11.78 -9.68
CA ILE A 5 7.38 -10.88 -8.93
C ILE A 5 8.80 -10.94 -9.51
N ARG A 6 9.33 -12.14 -9.80
CA ARG A 6 10.66 -12.29 -10.42
C ARG A 6 10.75 -11.59 -11.78
N ARG A 7 9.72 -11.73 -12.60
CA ARG A 7 9.68 -11.08 -13.93
C ARG A 7 9.59 -9.55 -13.78
N ALA A 8 8.77 -9.05 -12.88
CA ALA A 8 8.71 -7.63 -12.58
C ALA A 8 10.08 -7.10 -12.13
N ALA A 9 10.73 -7.77 -11.18
CA ALA A 9 12.07 -7.40 -10.71
C ALA A 9 13.10 -7.40 -11.84
N GLN A 10 13.07 -8.38 -12.75
CA GLN A 10 13.98 -8.43 -13.92
C GLN A 10 13.76 -7.25 -14.87
N VAL A 11 12.50 -6.90 -15.15
CA VAL A 11 12.17 -5.74 -16.01
C VAL A 11 12.64 -4.45 -15.38
N ILE A 12 12.37 -4.26 -14.08
CA ILE A 12 12.78 -3.08 -13.32
C ILE A 12 14.32 -2.96 -13.31
N GLU A 13 15.03 -4.03 -13.01
CA GLU A 13 16.50 -4.04 -13.01
C GLU A 13 17.11 -3.74 -14.38
N ALA A 14 16.49 -4.24 -15.44
CA ALA A 14 16.95 -3.95 -16.81
C ALA A 14 16.72 -2.49 -17.20
N ALA A 15 15.61 -1.89 -16.76
CA ALA A 15 15.23 -0.53 -17.07
C ALA A 15 15.94 0.52 -16.19
N GLN A 16 16.36 0.16 -14.97
CA GLN A 16 17.01 1.06 -14.00
C GLN A 16 16.23 2.37 -13.76
N PRO A 17 14.91 2.35 -13.55
CA PRO A 17 14.11 3.56 -13.46
C PRO A 17 14.40 4.33 -12.16
N ASP A 18 14.24 5.66 -12.22
CA ASP A 18 14.28 6.52 -11.03
C ASP A 18 12.93 6.53 -10.31
N LYS A 19 11.82 6.36 -11.05
CA LYS A 19 10.46 6.32 -10.49
C LYS A 19 9.68 5.18 -11.11
N ILE A 20 8.78 4.58 -10.32
CA ILE A 20 7.94 3.47 -10.78
C ILE A 20 6.49 3.74 -10.41
N ILE A 21 5.61 3.67 -11.43
CA ILE A 21 4.17 3.62 -11.22
C ILE A 21 3.69 2.23 -11.62
N THR A 22 2.98 1.56 -10.72
CA THR A 22 2.41 0.22 -10.95
C THR A 22 0.89 0.32 -10.84
N ILE A 23 0.18 -0.15 -11.84
CA ILE A 23 -1.30 -0.16 -11.87
C ILE A 23 -1.77 -1.58 -12.08
N GLY A 24 -2.65 -2.02 -11.19
CA GLY A 24 -3.39 -3.27 -11.32
C GLY A 24 -2.77 -4.46 -10.63
N GLY A 25 -3.57 -5.51 -10.57
CA GLY A 25 -3.33 -6.67 -9.71
C GLY A 25 -3.72 -6.38 -8.26
N ASN A 26 -3.37 -7.29 -7.39
CA ASN A 26 -3.56 -7.13 -5.95
C ASN A 26 -2.29 -6.55 -5.28
N CYS A 27 -2.32 -6.35 -3.97
CA CYS A 27 -1.26 -5.68 -3.19
C CYS A 27 0.15 -6.23 -3.42
N ILE A 28 0.27 -7.52 -3.83
CA ILE A 28 1.56 -8.19 -4.11
C ILE A 28 2.39 -7.48 -5.20
N VAL A 29 1.77 -6.68 -6.06
CA VAL A 29 2.46 -5.97 -7.15
C VAL A 29 3.39 -4.87 -6.62
N SER A 30 3.25 -4.48 -5.35
CA SER A 30 4.14 -3.53 -4.67
C SER A 30 5.49 -4.13 -4.32
N GLN A 31 5.62 -5.46 -4.20
CA GLN A 31 6.83 -6.06 -3.65
C GLN A 31 8.08 -5.77 -4.49
N ALA A 32 8.05 -6.02 -5.79
CA ALA A 32 9.23 -5.83 -6.63
C ALA A 32 9.64 -4.35 -6.80
N PRO A 33 8.72 -3.41 -7.10
CA PRO A 33 9.07 -2.01 -7.23
C PRO A 33 9.55 -1.39 -5.92
N PHE A 34 8.93 -1.74 -4.77
CA PHE A 34 9.31 -1.16 -3.49
C PHE A 34 10.64 -1.71 -2.99
N ASP A 35 10.91 -3.01 -3.16
CA ASP A 35 12.23 -3.59 -2.87
C ASP A 35 13.34 -2.89 -3.70
N TYR A 36 13.13 -2.72 -5.00
CA TYR A 36 14.10 -2.05 -5.87
C TYR A 36 14.35 -0.59 -5.47
N LEU A 37 13.28 0.19 -5.26
CA LEU A 37 13.39 1.61 -4.91
C LEU A 37 14.01 1.82 -3.52
N HIS A 38 13.76 0.91 -2.57
CA HIS A 38 14.41 0.93 -1.27
C HIS A 38 15.91 0.65 -1.36
N GLY A 39 16.32 -0.18 -2.31
CA GLY A 39 17.75 -0.39 -2.58
C GLY A 39 18.42 0.75 -3.34
N ARG A 40 17.64 1.52 -4.11
CA ARG A 40 18.14 2.64 -4.91
C ARG A 40 18.33 3.92 -4.09
N TYR A 41 17.45 4.16 -3.12
CA TYR A 41 17.42 5.37 -2.31
C TYR A 41 17.74 5.08 -0.84
N SER A 42 18.52 5.92 -0.19
CA SER A 42 19.02 5.68 1.16
C SER A 42 18.07 6.11 2.29
N ASN A 43 17.09 6.97 1.99
CA ASN A 43 16.17 7.51 2.99
C ASN A 43 14.75 7.54 2.42
N VAL A 44 14.06 6.39 2.54
CA VAL A 44 12.76 6.12 1.92
C VAL A 44 11.74 5.72 2.98
N GLY A 45 10.57 6.36 2.93
CA GLY A 45 9.40 5.97 3.73
C GLY A 45 8.29 5.39 2.87
N ILE A 46 7.44 4.55 3.46
CA ILE A 46 6.23 4.01 2.84
C ILE A 46 5.00 4.63 3.49
N ILE A 47 4.07 5.14 2.69
CA ILE A 47 2.69 5.39 3.10
C ILE A 47 1.84 4.27 2.51
N TRP A 48 1.25 3.44 3.40
CA TRP A 48 0.41 2.30 3.06
C TRP A 48 -1.05 2.70 3.25
N ILE A 49 -1.72 3.06 2.15
CA ILE A 49 -3.13 3.49 2.10
C ILE A 49 -3.97 2.27 1.74
N ASP A 50 -4.61 1.67 2.74
CA ASP A 50 -5.26 0.37 2.63
C ASP A 50 -6.22 0.16 3.81
N ALA A 51 -7.30 -0.56 3.58
CA ALA A 51 -8.18 -1.03 4.66
C ALA A 51 -7.53 -2.15 5.50
N HIS A 52 -6.47 -2.79 4.97
CA HIS A 52 -5.81 -3.96 5.55
C HIS A 52 -4.32 -3.70 5.82
N PRO A 53 -3.73 -4.37 6.81
CA PRO A 53 -2.32 -4.17 7.16
C PRO A 53 -1.34 -4.98 6.32
N ASP A 54 -1.79 -5.98 5.57
CA ASP A 54 -0.98 -6.84 4.71
C ASP A 54 0.23 -7.51 5.38
N VAL A 55 0.04 -7.93 6.62
CA VAL A 55 1.07 -8.57 7.46
C VAL A 55 0.73 -10.00 7.86
N SER A 56 -0.28 -10.59 7.24
CA SER A 56 -0.64 -12.00 7.45
C SER A 56 0.49 -12.93 7.02
N THR A 57 0.47 -14.15 7.54
CA THR A 57 1.40 -15.22 7.16
C THR A 57 0.66 -16.53 6.94
N PRO A 58 1.26 -17.52 6.25
CA PRO A 58 0.67 -18.84 6.15
C PRO A 58 0.44 -19.52 7.51
N ALA A 59 1.20 -19.15 8.54
CA ALA A 59 1.05 -19.68 9.90
C ALA A 59 -0.23 -19.18 10.58
N ASP A 60 -0.78 -18.06 10.14
CA ASP A 60 -2.05 -17.50 10.63
C ASP A 60 -3.26 -18.19 9.98
N GLY A 61 -3.02 -19.16 9.10
CA GLY A 61 -4.07 -19.86 8.36
C GLY A 61 -4.69 -19.06 7.22
N TYR A 62 -4.09 -17.92 6.87
CA TYR A 62 -4.58 -17.08 5.77
C TYR A 62 -3.93 -17.52 4.45
N PRO A 63 -4.72 -17.90 3.41
CA PRO A 63 -4.15 -18.52 2.21
C PRO A 63 -3.68 -17.52 1.15
N ASN A 64 -4.09 -16.25 1.25
CA ASN A 64 -3.91 -15.28 0.17
C ASN A 64 -2.66 -14.43 0.40
N ALA A 65 -1.70 -14.55 -0.49
CA ALA A 65 -0.40 -13.90 -0.35
C ALA A 65 -0.43 -12.37 -0.56
N HIS A 66 -1.49 -11.79 -1.15
CA HIS A 66 -1.62 -10.34 -1.22
C HIS A 66 -1.66 -9.73 0.18
N ALA A 67 -2.35 -10.35 1.14
CA ALA A 67 -2.39 -9.91 2.53
C ALA A 67 -1.08 -10.15 3.33
N MET A 68 0.03 -10.46 2.65
CA MET A 68 1.33 -10.76 3.26
C MET A 68 2.44 -9.83 2.78
N VAL A 69 2.14 -8.92 1.87
CA VAL A 69 3.18 -8.21 1.10
C VAL A 69 3.96 -7.21 1.96
N LEU A 70 3.31 -6.42 2.78
CA LEU A 70 4.02 -5.48 3.65
C LEU A 70 4.81 -6.22 4.73
N GLY A 71 4.24 -7.28 5.32
CA GLY A 71 4.99 -8.18 6.19
C GLY A 71 6.23 -8.75 5.52
N SER A 72 6.15 -9.12 4.24
CA SER A 72 7.31 -9.60 3.46
C SER A 72 8.36 -8.52 3.23
N LEU A 73 7.94 -7.29 2.91
CA LEU A 73 8.84 -6.13 2.80
C LEU A 73 9.55 -5.81 4.12
N MET A 74 8.92 -6.07 5.24
CA MET A 74 9.52 -6.00 6.59
C MET A 74 10.34 -7.26 6.95
N GLY A 75 10.28 -8.31 6.13
CA GLY A 75 10.98 -9.56 6.33
C GLY A 75 10.29 -10.58 7.22
N HIS A 76 8.99 -10.46 7.41
CA HIS A 76 8.16 -11.35 8.24
C HIS A 76 7.18 -12.16 7.43
N GLY A 77 6.74 -11.89 6.33
CA GLY A 77 5.71 -12.57 5.54
C GLY A 77 6.03 -14.02 5.18
N ASP A 78 5.47 -14.48 4.11
CA ASP A 78 5.78 -15.79 3.53
C ASP A 78 7.25 -15.91 3.16
N LYS A 79 7.85 -17.07 3.43
CA LYS A 79 9.28 -17.30 3.16
C LYS A 79 9.63 -17.22 1.68
N GLU A 80 8.73 -17.69 0.80
CA GLU A 80 8.97 -17.61 -0.64
C GLU A 80 8.97 -16.15 -1.10
N LEU A 81 8.05 -15.34 -0.59
CA LEU A 81 7.98 -13.90 -0.89
C LEU A 81 9.20 -13.16 -0.35
N SER A 82 9.53 -13.39 0.91
CA SER A 82 10.67 -12.72 1.57
C SER A 82 12.01 -13.05 0.92
N THR A 83 12.18 -14.26 0.37
CA THR A 83 13.41 -14.64 -0.35
C THR A 83 13.56 -14.01 -1.73
N LEU A 84 12.50 -13.40 -2.27
CA LEU A 84 12.57 -12.68 -3.55
C LEU A 84 13.12 -11.26 -3.39
N MET A 85 13.14 -10.74 -2.17
CA MET A 85 13.72 -9.43 -1.89
C MET A 85 15.26 -9.48 -2.03
N LYS A 86 15.81 -8.43 -2.64
CA LYS A 86 17.25 -8.28 -2.91
C LYS A 86 17.90 -7.20 -2.07
N HIS A 87 17.08 -6.30 -1.52
CA HIS A 87 17.52 -5.10 -0.81
C HIS A 87 17.18 -5.18 0.68
N PRO A 88 17.66 -4.24 1.51
CA PRO A 88 17.33 -4.22 2.94
C PRO A 88 15.83 -4.21 3.18
N LYS A 89 15.42 -4.78 4.30
CA LYS A 89 14.03 -4.81 4.73
C LYS A 89 13.62 -3.45 5.29
N PHE A 90 12.36 -3.09 5.10
CA PHE A 90 11.81 -1.89 5.71
C PHE A 90 11.71 -2.05 7.23
N ARG A 91 12.03 -0.99 7.94
CA ARG A 91 11.86 -0.88 9.38
C ARG A 91 10.48 -0.34 9.72
N ALA A 92 10.02 -0.62 10.92
CA ALA A 92 8.72 -0.14 11.41
C ALA A 92 8.58 1.38 11.36
N ASP A 93 9.66 2.11 11.63
CA ASP A 93 9.68 3.57 11.61
C ASP A 93 9.69 4.18 10.19
N GLU A 94 9.83 3.37 9.16
CA GLU A 94 9.74 3.76 7.74
C GLU A 94 8.32 3.58 7.18
N ILE A 95 7.35 3.15 8.00
CA ILE A 95 6.00 2.83 7.56
C ILE A 95 4.97 3.72 8.27
N LEU A 96 4.04 4.28 7.49
CA LEU A 96 2.85 4.96 7.97
C LEU A 96 1.62 4.31 7.34
N TYR A 97 0.72 3.79 8.17
CA TYR A 97 -0.57 3.31 7.71
C TYR A 97 -1.61 4.40 7.62
N VAL A 98 -2.47 4.29 6.63
CA VAL A 98 -3.63 5.16 6.44
C VAL A 98 -4.83 4.33 6.01
N GLY A 99 -5.94 4.45 6.70
CA GLY A 99 -7.20 3.84 6.30
C GLY A 99 -7.52 2.49 6.92
N LEU A 100 -6.64 1.94 7.77
CA LEU A 100 -6.84 0.63 8.38
C LEU A 100 -8.22 0.48 9.03
N GLN A 101 -8.85 -0.65 8.77
CA GLN A 101 -10.08 -1.07 9.42
C GLN A 101 -9.80 -2.04 10.58
N GLY A 102 -10.82 -2.70 11.10
CA GLY A 102 -10.68 -3.65 12.20
C GLY A 102 -9.63 -4.73 11.90
N LEU A 103 -8.73 -4.92 12.85
CA LEU A 103 -7.62 -5.86 12.73
C LEU A 103 -7.99 -7.21 13.36
N HIS A 104 -7.48 -8.29 12.79
CA HIS A 104 -7.45 -9.58 13.49
C HIS A 104 -6.42 -9.55 14.63
N ASP A 105 -6.65 -10.31 15.70
CA ASP A 105 -5.77 -10.36 16.88
C ASP A 105 -4.29 -10.62 16.53
N TYR A 106 -4.01 -11.44 15.51
CA TYR A 106 -2.64 -11.73 15.09
C TYR A 106 -2.00 -10.56 14.35
N GLN A 107 -2.77 -9.78 13.59
CA GLN A 107 -2.30 -8.58 12.90
C GLN A 107 -1.98 -7.48 13.91
N GLU A 108 -2.90 -7.22 14.83
CA GLU A 108 -2.68 -6.26 15.91
C GLU A 108 -1.44 -6.60 16.75
N ARG A 109 -1.29 -7.88 17.11
CA ARG A 109 -0.10 -8.37 17.82
C ARG A 109 1.17 -8.09 17.01
N PHE A 110 1.18 -8.42 15.72
CA PHE A 110 2.35 -8.18 14.87
C PHE A 110 2.70 -6.69 14.79
N LEU A 111 1.73 -5.81 14.58
CA LEU A 111 1.97 -4.37 14.50
C LEU A 111 2.52 -3.82 15.82
N ASN A 112 1.96 -4.25 16.94
CA ASN A 112 2.43 -3.83 18.27
C ASN A 112 3.85 -4.35 18.58
N GLU A 113 4.14 -5.61 18.28
CA GLU A 113 5.46 -6.22 18.50
C GLU A 113 6.54 -5.65 17.58
N SER A 114 6.19 -5.31 16.34
CA SER A 114 7.11 -4.69 15.38
C SER A 114 7.37 -3.21 15.67
N GLY A 115 6.48 -2.55 16.43
CA GLY A 115 6.58 -1.13 16.76
C GLY A 115 6.15 -0.19 15.63
N VAL A 116 5.39 -0.67 14.66
CA VAL A 116 4.79 0.18 13.63
C VAL A 116 3.73 1.07 14.26
N THR A 117 3.75 2.35 13.94
CA THR A 117 2.70 3.28 14.36
C THR A 117 1.51 3.17 13.41
N TYR A 118 0.33 2.91 13.96
CA TYR A 118 -0.90 2.80 13.18
C TYR A 118 -2.11 3.38 13.92
N LYS A 119 -3.15 3.70 13.18
CA LYS A 119 -4.48 4.04 13.66
C LYS A 119 -5.52 3.24 12.91
N VAL A 120 -6.56 2.81 13.60
CA VAL A 120 -7.74 2.21 12.98
C VAL A 120 -8.72 3.33 12.65
N GLN A 121 -9.10 3.47 11.38
CA GLN A 121 -9.88 4.59 10.88
C GLN A 121 -11.24 4.75 11.56
N THR A 122 -11.86 3.65 12.00
CA THR A 122 -13.12 3.68 12.74
C THR A 122 -13.03 4.31 14.12
N GLU A 123 -11.82 4.40 14.69
CA GLU A 123 -11.56 4.93 16.02
C GLU A 123 -10.92 6.32 15.95
N ASP A 124 -9.88 6.46 15.11
CA ASP A 124 -9.13 7.71 14.97
C ASP A 124 -8.49 7.78 13.57
N PHE A 125 -8.83 8.79 12.80
CA PHE A 125 -8.27 8.98 11.46
C PHE A 125 -6.93 9.71 11.53
N ILE A 126 -6.02 9.38 10.59
CA ILE A 126 -4.73 10.04 10.47
C ILE A 126 -4.92 11.51 10.05
N SER A 127 -4.29 12.44 10.72
CA SER A 127 -4.38 13.87 10.42
C SER A 127 -3.34 14.31 9.38
N ASP A 128 -3.58 15.46 8.75
CA ASP A 128 -2.62 16.07 7.84
C ASP A 128 -1.27 16.37 8.50
N GLU A 129 -1.29 16.77 9.78
CA GLU A 129 -0.08 17.02 10.55
C GLU A 129 0.75 15.75 10.75
N GLU A 130 0.11 14.61 10.97
CA GLU A 130 0.79 13.32 11.11
C GLU A 130 1.42 12.89 9.78
N ILE A 131 0.68 13.02 8.67
CA ILE A 131 1.18 12.76 7.32
C ILE A 131 2.39 13.66 7.04
N GLN A 132 2.26 14.97 7.23
CA GLN A 132 3.34 15.93 7.00
C GLN A 132 4.55 15.67 7.92
N SER A 133 4.30 15.28 9.18
CA SER A 133 5.36 14.90 10.10
C SER A 133 6.13 13.67 9.63
N PHE A 134 5.43 12.70 9.07
CA PHE A 134 6.05 11.52 8.46
C PHE A 134 6.86 11.92 7.21
N LEU A 135 6.28 12.67 6.29
CA LEU A 135 6.94 13.10 5.05
C LEU A 135 8.28 13.82 5.29
N ARG A 136 8.32 14.70 6.30
CA ARG A 136 9.56 15.46 6.65
C ARG A 136 10.74 14.60 7.11
N ARG A 137 10.51 13.32 7.39
CA ARG A 137 11.56 12.39 7.85
C ARG A 137 12.33 11.75 6.70
N PHE A 138 11.76 11.78 5.49
CA PHE A 138 12.27 11.03 4.35
C PHE A 138 12.53 11.93 3.16
N ASP A 139 13.57 11.61 2.40
CA ASP A 139 13.88 12.29 1.14
C ASP A 139 13.00 11.80 0.00
N HIS A 140 12.57 10.54 0.08
CA HIS A 140 11.76 9.88 -0.94
C HIS A 140 10.61 9.11 -0.29
N ILE A 141 9.47 9.05 -0.98
CA ILE A 141 8.26 8.37 -0.50
C ILE A 141 7.80 7.32 -1.52
N LEU A 142 7.43 6.16 -1.01
CA LEU A 142 6.67 5.14 -1.70
C LEU A 142 5.22 5.19 -1.23
N VAL A 143 4.28 5.15 -2.16
CA VAL A 143 2.86 5.13 -1.85
C VAL A 143 2.26 3.83 -2.37
N HIS A 144 1.75 3.02 -1.46
CA HIS A 144 0.82 1.95 -1.80
C HIS A 144 -0.59 2.47 -1.64
N LEU A 145 -1.41 2.31 -2.65
CA LEU A 145 -2.83 2.59 -2.62
C LEU A 145 -3.59 1.32 -2.98
N ASP A 146 -4.21 0.69 -1.99
CA ASP A 146 -5.27 -0.26 -2.23
C ASP A 146 -6.60 0.49 -2.36
N ILE A 147 -7.30 0.25 -3.47
CA ILE A 147 -8.57 0.94 -3.75
C ILE A 147 -9.67 0.54 -2.75
N ASP A 148 -9.51 -0.58 -2.08
CA ASP A 148 -10.47 -1.06 -1.10
C ASP A 148 -10.47 -0.23 0.21
N VAL A 149 -9.53 0.71 0.38
CA VAL A 149 -9.57 1.74 1.42
C VAL A 149 -10.81 2.63 1.31
N LEU A 150 -11.37 2.73 0.11
CA LEU A 150 -12.57 3.51 -0.17
C LEU A 150 -13.84 2.82 0.36
N ASP A 151 -14.80 3.64 0.78
CA ASP A 151 -16.12 3.16 1.18
C ASP A 151 -16.83 2.52 -0.02
N PRO A 152 -17.12 1.21 0.03
CA PRO A 152 -17.77 0.50 -1.08
C PRO A 152 -19.20 0.95 -1.38
N TRP A 153 -19.86 1.68 -0.47
CA TRP A 153 -21.17 2.28 -0.72
C TRP A 153 -21.06 3.57 -1.55
N LEU A 154 -19.90 4.21 -1.56
CA LEU A 154 -19.65 5.45 -2.28
C LEU A 154 -18.82 5.24 -3.55
N PHE A 155 -18.02 4.17 -3.58
CA PHE A 155 -17.15 3.82 -4.71
C PHE A 155 -17.29 2.34 -5.05
N HIS A 156 -17.72 2.03 -6.27
CA HIS A 156 -18.13 0.68 -6.66
C HIS A 156 -17.06 -0.10 -7.41
N SER A 157 -15.93 0.49 -7.75
CA SER A 157 -14.82 -0.18 -8.45
C SER A 157 -13.88 -0.91 -7.47
N THR A 158 -14.43 -1.48 -6.42
CA THR A 158 -13.74 -2.30 -5.41
C THR A 158 -14.45 -3.63 -5.21
N TYR A 159 -13.68 -4.65 -4.80
CA TYR A 159 -14.20 -6.00 -4.51
C TYR A 159 -15.38 -5.98 -3.53
N PHE A 160 -15.27 -5.22 -2.46
CA PHE A 160 -16.26 -5.13 -1.39
C PHE A 160 -17.56 -4.40 -1.77
N ALA A 161 -17.64 -3.77 -2.92
CA ALA A 161 -18.87 -3.20 -3.45
C ALA A 161 -19.86 -4.26 -3.96
N ASN A 162 -19.43 -5.50 -4.14
CA ASN A 162 -20.30 -6.59 -4.57
C ASN A 162 -20.90 -7.32 -3.36
N PRO A 163 -22.21 -7.14 -3.06
CA PRO A 163 -22.85 -7.73 -1.88
C PRO A 163 -22.96 -9.27 -1.93
N SER A 164 -22.73 -9.89 -3.09
CA SER A 164 -22.71 -11.35 -3.21
C SER A 164 -21.36 -11.97 -2.88
N LEU A 165 -20.31 -11.18 -2.73
CA LEU A 165 -19.02 -11.65 -2.29
C LEU A 165 -19.00 -11.64 -0.76
N THR A 166 -19.30 -12.77 -0.18
CA THR A 166 -19.08 -12.99 1.25
C THR A 166 -17.64 -13.38 1.46
N GLY A 167 -16.78 -12.40 1.70
CA GLY A 167 -15.36 -12.65 1.87
C GLY A 167 -15.00 -13.53 3.08
N ASP A 168 -13.74 -13.50 3.42
CA ASP A 168 -13.11 -14.20 4.53
C ASP A 168 -13.27 -13.50 5.89
N GLY A 169 -14.17 -12.53 5.98
CA GLY A 169 -14.39 -11.69 7.15
C GLY A 169 -13.71 -10.32 7.07
N SER A 170 -12.95 -10.05 5.99
CA SER A 170 -12.42 -8.73 5.70
C SER A 170 -13.53 -7.77 5.30
N SER A 171 -13.32 -6.49 5.50
CA SER A 171 -14.24 -5.42 5.09
C SER A 171 -13.51 -4.38 4.27
N GLY A 172 -14.24 -3.70 3.38
CA GLY A 172 -13.75 -2.51 2.70
C GLY A 172 -13.55 -1.34 3.67
N GLY A 173 -12.87 -0.33 3.20
CA GLY A 173 -12.57 0.89 3.95
C GLY A 173 -13.79 1.79 4.14
N GLN A 174 -13.53 2.95 4.70
CA GLN A 174 -14.53 4.00 4.97
C GLN A 174 -14.08 5.36 4.43
N MET A 175 -12.98 5.39 3.66
CA MET A 175 -12.47 6.62 3.09
C MET A 175 -13.36 7.12 1.95
N THR A 176 -13.62 8.41 1.92
CA THR A 176 -14.29 9.04 0.78
C THR A 176 -13.28 9.36 -0.32
N MET A 177 -13.76 9.52 -1.55
CA MET A 177 -12.93 9.96 -2.67
C MET A 177 -12.30 11.35 -2.43
N GLU A 178 -13.02 12.24 -1.74
CA GLU A 178 -12.53 13.57 -1.38
C GLU A 178 -11.35 13.49 -0.40
N GLN A 179 -11.47 12.64 0.63
CA GLN A 179 -10.37 12.39 1.59
C GLN A 179 -9.16 11.79 0.90
N LEU A 180 -9.35 10.79 0.02
CA LEU A 180 -8.27 10.20 -0.76
C LEU A 180 -7.59 11.23 -1.65
N SER A 181 -8.36 12.03 -2.40
CA SER A 181 -7.84 13.07 -3.29
C SER A 181 -7.02 14.10 -2.53
N HIS A 182 -7.54 14.61 -1.40
CA HIS A 182 -6.86 15.57 -0.54
C HIS A 182 -5.53 15.00 -0.03
N MET A 183 -5.54 13.76 0.48
CA MET A 183 -4.36 13.09 1.01
C MET A 183 -3.29 12.86 -0.05
N LEU A 184 -3.66 12.32 -1.21
CA LEU A 184 -2.73 12.10 -2.32
C LEU A 184 -2.13 13.41 -2.81
N HIS A 185 -2.93 14.48 -2.86
CA HIS A 185 -2.43 15.82 -3.20
C HIS A 185 -1.42 16.33 -2.15
N THR A 186 -1.71 16.17 -0.86
CA THR A 186 -0.79 16.53 0.22
C THR A 186 0.54 15.78 0.08
N ILE A 187 0.49 14.47 -0.10
CA ILE A 187 1.69 13.62 -0.24
C ILE A 187 2.51 14.05 -1.46
N THR A 188 1.88 14.13 -2.63
CA THR A 188 2.60 14.35 -3.90
C THR A 188 3.09 15.78 -4.10
N SER A 189 2.47 16.76 -3.41
CA SER A 189 2.92 18.17 -3.47
C SER A 189 4.01 18.49 -2.45
N GLN A 190 4.18 17.69 -1.40
CA GLN A 190 5.11 17.98 -0.30
C GLN A 190 6.28 17.00 -0.21
N SER A 191 6.34 15.99 -1.06
CA SER A 191 7.41 15.00 -1.06
C SER A 191 7.79 14.53 -2.46
N ASP A 192 8.98 13.97 -2.61
CA ASP A 192 9.40 13.28 -3.82
C ASP A 192 8.87 11.84 -3.81
N VAL A 193 7.69 11.64 -4.40
CA VAL A 193 7.13 10.30 -4.58
C VAL A 193 7.88 9.61 -5.72
N VAL A 194 8.62 8.57 -5.39
CA VAL A 194 9.41 7.77 -6.34
C VAL A 194 8.73 6.45 -6.71
N GLY A 195 7.79 5.97 -5.91
CA GLY A 195 7.01 4.78 -6.19
C GLY A 195 5.53 5.00 -5.87
N LEU A 196 4.66 4.63 -6.80
CA LEU A 196 3.21 4.58 -6.59
C LEU A 196 2.67 3.25 -7.09
N THR A 197 1.97 2.53 -6.23
CA THR A 197 1.22 1.33 -6.62
C THR A 197 -0.26 1.58 -6.40
N ILE A 198 -1.08 1.20 -7.39
CA ILE A 198 -2.55 1.21 -7.32
C ILE A 198 -3.00 -0.24 -7.45
N ALA A 199 -3.51 -0.80 -6.35
CA ALA A 199 -3.91 -2.20 -6.22
C ALA A 199 -5.44 -2.35 -6.09
N GLU A 200 -5.93 -3.56 -6.32
CA GLU A 200 -7.33 -4.03 -6.16
C GLU A 200 -8.37 -3.21 -6.93
N TYR A 201 -7.94 -2.42 -7.91
CA TYR A 201 -8.84 -1.62 -8.73
C TYR A 201 -9.64 -2.47 -9.72
N LEU A 202 -10.95 -2.37 -9.66
CA LEU A 202 -11.87 -2.94 -10.63
C LEU A 202 -12.43 -1.82 -11.55
N PRO A 203 -12.42 -1.98 -12.87
CA PRO A 203 -12.66 -0.88 -13.82
C PRO A 203 -14.15 -0.57 -14.02
N PHE A 204 -14.89 -0.27 -12.94
CA PHE A 204 -16.31 0.09 -13.00
C PHE A 204 -16.59 1.59 -12.83
N ASP A 205 -15.70 2.33 -12.14
CA ASP A 205 -15.80 3.77 -11.86
C ASP A 205 -14.55 4.52 -12.34
N GLU A 206 -14.06 4.21 -13.52
CA GLU A 206 -12.79 4.71 -14.09
C GLU A 206 -12.69 6.24 -14.11
N GLU A 207 -13.80 6.92 -14.43
CA GLU A 207 -13.83 8.38 -14.53
C GLU A 207 -13.47 9.06 -13.20
N LYS A 208 -13.94 8.54 -12.08
CA LYS A 208 -13.66 9.11 -10.76
C LYS A 208 -12.17 9.04 -10.41
N LEU A 209 -11.54 7.90 -10.68
CA LEU A 209 -10.11 7.73 -10.45
C LEU A 209 -9.27 8.54 -11.44
N HIS A 210 -9.67 8.55 -12.71
CA HIS A 210 -8.99 9.37 -13.71
C HIS A 210 -8.93 10.85 -13.28
N ASN A 211 -10.00 11.40 -12.77
CA ASN A 211 -10.05 12.78 -12.32
C ASN A 211 -9.10 13.03 -11.14
N VAL A 212 -9.04 12.10 -10.18
CA VAL A 212 -8.10 12.20 -9.04
C VAL A 212 -6.65 12.18 -9.52
N PHE A 213 -6.28 11.19 -10.32
CA PHE A 213 -4.89 11.02 -10.74
C PHE A 213 -4.42 12.09 -11.73
N SER A 214 -5.30 12.59 -12.60
CA SER A 214 -4.96 13.66 -13.55
C SER A 214 -4.57 14.97 -12.85
N ASP A 215 -5.02 15.17 -11.62
CA ASP A 215 -4.70 16.37 -10.85
C ASP A 215 -3.42 16.24 -10.01
N LEU A 216 -2.86 15.03 -9.87
CA LEU A 216 -1.65 14.83 -9.09
C LEU A 216 -0.40 15.35 -9.84
N PRO A 217 0.50 16.08 -9.16
CA PRO A 217 1.77 16.53 -9.77
C PRO A 217 2.62 15.40 -10.36
N LEU A 218 2.49 14.19 -9.81
CA LEU A 218 3.21 12.99 -10.24
C LEU A 218 2.91 12.59 -11.70
N PHE A 219 1.73 12.94 -12.23
CA PHE A 219 1.29 12.62 -13.60
C PHE A 219 1.31 13.84 -14.54
N ARG A 220 1.77 14.98 -14.06
CA ARG A 220 1.94 16.20 -14.88
C ARG A 220 3.40 16.32 -15.27
N GLU A 221 3.65 16.48 -16.59
CA GLU A 221 4.98 16.80 -17.12
C GLU A 221 5.42 18.22 -16.77
#